data_93cda1577a00f3f33c8f7a28d9b87d23
#
_entry.id   93cda1577a00f3f33c8f7a28d9b87d23
#
_cell.length_a   1.000
_cell.length_b   1.000
_cell.length_c   1.000
_cell.angle_alpha   90.00
_cell.angle_beta   90.00
_cell.angle_gamma   90.00
#
_symmetry.space_group_name_H-M   'P 1'
#
loop_
_entity.id
_entity.type
_entity.pdbx_description
1 polymer ?
#
loop_
_entity_poly.entity_id
_entity_poly.type
_entity_poly.pdbx_seq_one_letter_code
_entity_poly.pdbx_strand_id
1 'polypeptide(L)' 'MSYKLLKEYYADGTSRTRDCVIRLSDHAQIPYDDLNKDYIEYKKWLDDGNTPAAAD' A
#
# COMPACT_ATOMS: atom_id res chain seq x y z
N MET A 1 9.02 9.09 -5.06
CA MET A 1 8.36 7.78 -5.00
C MET A 1 7.04 7.91 -4.26
N SER A 2 5.97 7.35 -4.75
CA SER A 2 4.68 7.46 -4.07
C SER A 2 3.97 6.12 -4.04
N TYR A 3 3.05 5.98 -3.08
CA TYR A 3 2.34 4.75 -2.81
C TYR A 3 0.86 5.01 -2.69
N LYS A 4 0.06 3.97 -2.89
CA LYS A 4 -1.39 4.04 -2.81
C LYS A 4 -1.91 2.83 -2.05
N LEU A 5 -2.87 3.05 -1.17
CA LEU A 5 -3.53 1.95 -0.46
C LEU A 5 -4.43 1.16 -1.40
N LEU A 6 -4.58 -0.13 -1.14
CA LEU A 6 -5.47 -0.99 -1.91
C LEU A 6 -6.74 -1.32 -1.13
N LYS A 7 -7.84 -1.47 -1.85
CA LYS A 7 -9.12 -1.91 -1.29
C LYS A 7 -9.63 -3.14 -2.02
N GLU A 8 -10.23 -4.05 -1.28
CA GLU A 8 -11.00 -5.16 -1.85
C GLU A 8 -12.48 -4.86 -1.74
N TYR A 9 -13.22 -5.13 -2.81
CA TYR A 9 -14.67 -4.98 -2.84
C TYR A 9 -15.32 -6.36 -2.89
N TYR A 10 -16.35 -6.55 -2.09
CA TYR A 10 -17.06 -7.83 -1.97
C TYR A 10 -18.43 -7.75 -2.64
N ALA A 11 -18.97 -8.92 -3.02
CA ALA A 11 -20.24 -9.00 -3.73
C ALA A 11 -21.44 -8.48 -2.91
N ASP A 12 -21.31 -8.45 -1.58
CA ASP A 12 -22.36 -7.93 -0.70
C ASP A 12 -22.35 -6.41 -0.53
N GLY A 13 -21.46 -5.72 -1.26
CA GLY A 13 -21.37 -4.26 -1.21
C GLY A 13 -20.38 -3.72 -0.18
N THR A 14 -19.74 -4.59 0.60
CA THR A 14 -18.74 -4.14 1.58
C THR A 14 -17.36 -4.04 0.93
N SER A 15 -16.44 -3.35 1.60
CA SER A 15 -15.06 -3.26 1.16
C SER A 15 -14.13 -3.15 2.38
N ARG A 16 -12.87 -3.52 2.19
CA ARG A 16 -11.84 -3.31 3.22
C ARG A 16 -10.49 -3.04 2.57
N THR A 17 -9.60 -2.36 3.30
CA THR A 17 -8.23 -2.13 2.85
C THR A 17 -7.46 -3.45 2.88
N ARG A 18 -6.77 -3.77 1.79
CA ARG A 18 -5.92 -4.96 1.74
C ARG A 18 -4.64 -4.73 2.55
N ASP A 19 -4.02 -5.85 2.97
CA ASP A 19 -2.75 -5.82 3.70
C ASP A 19 -1.57 -5.66 2.74
N CYS A 20 -1.67 -4.68 1.84
CA CYS A 20 -0.60 -4.35 0.91
C CYS A 20 -0.82 -2.95 0.35
N VAL A 21 0.25 -2.41 -0.27
CA VAL A 21 0.19 -1.11 -0.96
C VAL A 21 0.71 -1.27 -2.37
N ILE A 22 0.35 -0.34 -3.25
CA ILE A 22 0.89 -0.26 -4.60
C ILE A 22 1.94 0.85 -4.66
N ARG A 23 3.13 0.53 -5.20
CA ARG A 23 4.11 1.56 -5.56
C ARG A 23 3.74 2.12 -6.92
N LEU A 24 3.44 3.42 -6.98
CA LEU A 24 2.88 4.01 -8.20
C LEU A 24 3.87 4.11 -9.36
N SER A 25 5.18 4.07 -9.08
CA SER A 25 6.18 4.16 -10.14
C SER A 25 6.17 2.97 -11.11
N ASP A 26 5.87 1.79 -10.63
CA ASP A 26 5.88 0.55 -11.42
C ASP A 26 4.65 -0.33 -11.16
N HIS A 27 3.69 0.14 -10.37
CA HIS A 27 2.47 -0.58 -9.99
C HIS A 27 2.76 -1.90 -9.24
N ALA A 28 3.89 -1.98 -8.56
CA ALA A 28 4.24 -3.17 -7.78
C ALA A 28 3.38 -3.26 -6.53
N GLN A 29 2.78 -4.41 -6.29
CA GLN A 29 2.04 -4.68 -5.06
C GLN A 29 3.03 -5.10 -3.98
N ILE A 30 2.97 -4.43 -2.83
CA ILE A 30 3.91 -4.66 -1.73
C ILE A 30 3.14 -5.16 -0.52
N PRO A 31 3.35 -6.42 -0.09
CA PRO A 31 2.67 -6.95 1.11
C PRO A 31 3.25 -6.34 2.38
N TYR A 32 2.46 -6.32 3.44
CA TYR A 32 2.92 -5.87 4.75
C TYR A 32 3.73 -6.99 5.42
N ASP A 33 4.97 -7.12 5.00
CA ASP A 33 5.88 -8.15 5.49
C ASP A 33 7.20 -7.50 5.87
N ASP A 34 7.55 -7.55 7.15
CA ASP A 34 8.77 -6.92 7.67
C ASP A 34 10.05 -7.48 7.05
N LEU A 35 9.99 -8.65 6.41
CA LEU A 35 11.12 -9.25 5.71
C LEU A 35 11.18 -8.83 4.24
N ASN A 36 10.18 -8.12 3.74
CA ASN A 36 10.12 -7.66 2.36
C ASN A 36 10.85 -6.31 2.23
N LYS A 37 11.84 -6.24 1.36
CA LYS A 37 12.65 -5.02 1.17
C LYS A 37 11.79 -3.84 0.72
N ASP A 38 10.82 -4.08 -0.16
CA ASP A 38 9.95 -3.02 -0.66
C ASP A 38 9.06 -2.47 0.46
N TYR A 39 8.62 -3.32 1.37
CA TYR A 39 7.85 -2.87 2.52
C TYR A 39 8.71 -2.05 3.48
N ILE A 40 9.96 -2.43 3.69
CA ILE A 40 10.89 -1.67 4.52
C ILE A 40 11.12 -0.28 3.93
N GLU A 41 11.27 -0.16 2.62
CA GLU A 41 11.38 1.13 1.94
C GLU A 41 10.12 1.97 2.12
N TYR A 42 8.94 1.35 2.01
CA TYR A 42 7.68 2.02 2.23
C TYR A 42 7.59 2.59 3.65
N LYS A 43 7.99 1.82 4.65
CA LYS A 43 7.99 2.29 6.05
C LYS A 43 8.92 3.48 6.24
N LYS A 44 10.10 3.46 5.63
CA LYS A 44 11.03 4.61 5.67
C LYS A 44 10.40 5.84 5.04
N TRP A 45 9.71 5.65 3.93
CA TRP A 45 9.02 6.75 3.25
C TRP A 45 7.96 7.37 4.15
N LEU A 46 7.23 6.56 4.91
CA LEU A 46 6.26 7.06 5.89
C LEU A 46 6.96 7.82 7.03
N ASP A 47 8.08 7.31 7.51
CA ASP A 47 8.86 7.96 8.58
C ASP A 47 9.40 9.32 8.16
N ASP A 48 9.61 9.54 6.87
CA ASP A 48 10.04 10.83 6.32
C ASP A 48 8.90 11.87 6.31
N GLY A 49 7.70 11.51 6.76
CA GLY A 49 6.58 12.43 6.83
C GLY A 49 5.63 12.35 5.65
N ASN A 50 5.75 11.32 4.81
CA ASN A 50 4.90 11.15 3.64
C ASN A 50 3.62 10.38 4.00
N THR A 51 2.59 10.52 3.16
CA THR A 51 1.32 9.82 3.34
C THR A 51 0.92 9.16 2.03
N PRO A 52 0.52 7.88 2.03
CA PRO A 52 0.07 7.23 0.81
C PRO A 52 -1.27 7.77 0.34
N ALA A 53 -1.53 7.66 -0.97
CA ALA A 53 -2.82 8.05 -1.51
C ALA A 53 -3.91 7.14 -0.98
N ALA A 54 -5.12 7.68 -0.85
CA ALA A 54 -6.27 6.88 -0.39
C ALA A 54 -6.62 5.79 -1.40
N ALA A 55 -7.12 4.67 -0.90
CA ALA A 55 -7.60 3.59 -1.75
C ALA A 55 -8.85 4.04 -2.53
N ASP A 56 -8.94 3.57 -3.75
CA ASP A 56 -10.11 3.83 -4.60
C ASP A 56 -11.34 3.06 -4.13
#